data_0f3cd749acb7abeb6abb576ca762b243
#
_entry.id   0f3cd749acb7abeb6abb576ca762b243
#
_cell.length_a   1.000
_cell.length_b   1.000
_cell.length_c   1.000
_cell.angle_alpha   90.00
_cell.angle_beta   90.00
_cell.angle_gamma   90.00
#
_symmetry.space_group_name_H-M   'P 1'
#
loop_
_entity.id
_entity.type
_entity.pdbx_description
1 polymer ?
#
loop_
_entity_poly.entity_id
_entity_poly.type
_entity_poly.pdbx_seq_one_letter_code
_entity_poly.pdbx_strand_id
1 'polypeptide(L)'
;MLFRSDKGLAMTTGELILARANLGAVVESWLKFFYSVYYEDYCKSPITNNKGKMIAPEKASFDNLKDFSSGKLWDDVNSPEYAWVDSVQHKRNAIHSFRYRDIGTPQEFLDDIDHLYDFADNVLSHFPPIEDYIEAYPAGYVMNPYFD
;
A
#
# COMPACT_ATOMS: atom_id res chain seq x y z
N MET A 1 -13.20 -18.31 -19.08
CA MET A 1 -13.60 -17.13 -19.86
C MET A 1 -12.45 -16.14 -19.89
N LEU A 2 -12.10 -15.66 -21.06
CA LEU A 2 -11.04 -14.66 -21.24
C LEU A 2 -11.64 -13.26 -21.31
N PHE A 3 -11.08 -12.35 -20.55
CA PHE A 3 -11.35 -10.92 -20.66
C PHE A 3 -10.23 -10.24 -21.42
N ARG A 4 -10.54 -9.22 -22.22
CA ARG A 4 -9.55 -8.41 -22.94
C ARG A 4 -9.66 -6.96 -22.53
N SER A 5 -8.51 -6.31 -22.38
CA SER A 5 -8.43 -4.86 -22.25
C SER A 5 -8.37 -4.19 -23.61
N ASP A 6 -8.63 -2.89 -23.67
CA ASP A 6 -8.47 -2.06 -24.87
C ASP A 6 -7.00 -2.01 -25.33
N LYS A 7 -6.04 -2.25 -24.43
CA LYS A 7 -4.60 -2.37 -24.72
C LYS A 7 -4.20 -3.78 -25.20
N GLY A 8 -5.17 -4.67 -25.45
CA GLY A 8 -4.92 -6.02 -25.94
C GLY A 8 -4.57 -7.04 -24.87
N LEU A 9 -4.57 -6.67 -23.58
CA LEU A 9 -4.35 -7.61 -22.50
C LEU A 9 -5.52 -8.59 -22.40
N ALA A 10 -5.22 -9.88 -22.44
CA ALA A 10 -6.20 -10.95 -22.24
C ALA A 10 -5.85 -11.71 -20.95
N MET A 11 -6.82 -11.87 -20.08
CA MET A 11 -6.67 -12.56 -18.80
C MET A 11 -7.84 -13.50 -18.56
N THR A 12 -7.57 -14.66 -17.97
CA THR A 12 -8.61 -15.50 -17.37
C THR A 12 -9.11 -14.87 -16.07
N THR A 13 -10.28 -15.29 -15.60
CA THR A 13 -10.80 -14.85 -14.29
C THR A 13 -9.81 -15.16 -13.15
N GLY A 14 -9.19 -16.36 -13.18
CA GLY A 14 -8.21 -16.75 -12.16
C GLY A 14 -6.95 -15.87 -12.17
N GLU A 15 -6.44 -15.55 -13.35
CA GLU A 15 -5.29 -14.63 -13.51
C GLU A 15 -5.63 -13.24 -12.99
N LEU A 16 -6.82 -12.72 -13.28
CA LEU A 16 -7.24 -11.40 -12.81
C LEU A 16 -7.40 -11.39 -11.28
N ILE A 17 -7.94 -12.45 -10.68
CA ILE A 17 -8.03 -12.59 -9.21
C ILE A 17 -6.63 -12.55 -8.58
N LEU A 18 -5.67 -13.30 -9.13
CA LEU A 18 -4.29 -13.31 -8.65
C LEU A 18 -3.61 -11.94 -8.83
N ALA A 19 -3.84 -11.28 -9.97
CA ALA A 19 -3.32 -9.94 -10.22
C ALA A 19 -3.87 -8.93 -9.20
N ARG A 20 -5.16 -9.00 -8.89
CA ARG A 20 -5.80 -8.17 -7.86
C ARG A 20 -5.24 -8.45 -6.46
N ALA A 21 -5.01 -9.70 -6.12
CA ALA A 21 -4.38 -10.10 -4.84
C ALA A 21 -2.97 -9.53 -4.72
N ASN A 22 -2.17 -9.61 -5.78
CA ASN A 22 -0.81 -9.08 -5.81
C ASN A 22 -0.80 -7.55 -5.68
N LEU A 23 -1.66 -6.85 -6.40
CA LEU A 23 -1.75 -5.38 -6.29
C LEU A 23 -2.11 -4.97 -4.86
N GLY A 24 -3.09 -5.64 -4.24
CA GLY A 24 -3.46 -5.38 -2.86
C GLY A 24 -2.31 -5.63 -1.88
N ALA A 25 -1.53 -6.69 -2.08
CA ALA A 25 -0.35 -6.99 -1.26
C ALA A 25 0.72 -5.89 -1.40
N VAL A 26 0.94 -5.38 -2.60
CA VAL A 26 1.89 -4.27 -2.84
C VAL A 26 1.45 -3.00 -2.12
N VAL A 27 0.19 -2.60 -2.24
CA VAL A 27 -0.33 -1.41 -1.58
C VAL A 27 -0.26 -1.55 -0.05
N GLU A 28 -0.66 -2.69 0.50
CA GLU A 28 -0.52 -2.98 1.93
C GLU A 28 0.93 -2.88 2.39
N SER A 29 1.86 -3.43 1.60
CA SER A 29 3.29 -3.39 1.91
C SER A 29 3.85 -1.97 1.91
N TRP A 30 3.40 -1.09 1.01
CA TRP A 30 3.76 0.33 1.02
C TRP A 30 3.32 1.02 2.31
N LEU A 31 2.12 0.76 2.79
CA LEU A 31 1.62 1.32 4.04
C LEU A 31 2.43 0.81 5.24
N LYS A 32 2.71 -0.49 5.30
CA LYS A 32 3.54 -1.09 6.36
C LYS A 32 4.96 -0.51 6.35
N PHE A 33 5.54 -0.36 5.17
CA PHE A 33 6.86 0.24 5.01
C PHE A 33 6.88 1.69 5.50
N PHE A 34 5.89 2.50 5.13
CA PHE A 34 5.78 3.89 5.57
C PHE A 34 5.80 4.00 7.10
N TYR A 35 4.95 3.24 7.79
CA TYR A 35 4.90 3.28 9.26
C TYR A 35 6.09 2.60 9.93
N SER A 36 6.80 1.73 9.25
CA SER A 36 8.05 1.16 9.75
C SER A 36 9.20 2.17 9.69
N VAL A 37 9.24 3.00 8.65
CA VAL A 37 10.21 4.10 8.55
C VAL A 37 9.96 5.15 9.62
N TYR A 38 8.69 5.50 9.86
CA TYR A 38 8.28 6.45 10.91
C TYR A 38 7.89 5.75 12.21
N TYR A 39 8.58 4.67 12.57
CA TYR A 39 8.19 3.83 13.70
C TYR A 39 8.15 4.58 15.04
N GLU A 40 9.07 5.50 15.28
CA GLU A 40 9.09 6.31 16.50
C GLU A 40 7.84 7.19 16.60
N ASP A 41 7.45 7.83 15.51
CA ASP A 41 6.22 8.63 15.46
C ASP A 41 4.97 7.75 15.53
N TYR A 42 5.00 6.58 14.89
CA TYR A 42 3.94 5.58 15.00
C TYR A 42 3.69 5.17 16.46
N CYS A 43 4.74 4.94 17.24
CA CYS A 43 4.63 4.55 18.66
C CYS A 43 3.97 5.62 19.53
N LYS A 44 3.99 6.89 19.13
CA LYS A 44 3.35 7.98 19.91
C LYS A 44 1.83 7.90 19.87
N SER A 45 1.25 7.40 18.79
CA SER A 45 -0.20 7.22 18.61
C SER A 45 -0.48 6.02 17.70
N PRO A 46 -0.19 4.80 18.15
CA PRO A 46 -0.22 3.62 17.29
C PRO A 46 -1.63 3.08 17.08
N ILE A 47 -1.77 2.19 16.09
CA ILE A 47 -2.93 1.29 16.01
C ILE A 47 -2.91 0.38 17.25
N THR A 48 -4.06 0.23 17.88
CA THR A 48 -4.23 -0.63 19.06
C THR A 48 -5.30 -1.69 18.83
N ASN A 49 -5.16 -2.81 19.53
CA ASN A 49 -6.20 -3.84 19.56
C ASN A 49 -7.31 -3.48 20.56
N ASN A 50 -8.33 -4.32 20.65
CA ASN A 50 -9.46 -4.14 21.57
C ASN A 50 -9.06 -4.07 23.06
N LYS A 51 -7.85 -4.51 23.39
CA LYS A 51 -7.29 -4.46 24.76
C LYS A 51 -6.39 -3.23 24.96
N GLY A 52 -6.34 -2.31 24.00
CA GLY A 52 -5.50 -1.12 24.05
C GLY A 52 -4.00 -1.39 23.84
N LYS A 53 -3.62 -2.59 23.43
CA LYS A 53 -2.22 -2.94 23.17
C LYS A 53 -1.84 -2.56 21.74
N MET A 54 -0.66 -1.96 21.59
CA MET A 54 -0.10 -1.58 20.29
C MET A 54 0.01 -2.79 19.34
N ILE A 55 -0.41 -2.57 18.11
CA ILE A 55 -0.18 -3.49 16.98
C ILE A 55 0.98 -2.93 16.16
N ALA A 56 2.05 -3.70 16.00
CA ALA A 56 3.18 -3.29 15.16
C ALA A 56 2.74 -3.13 13.68
N PRO A 57 3.33 -2.18 12.92
CA PRO A 57 2.91 -1.91 11.55
C PRO A 57 2.86 -3.16 10.65
N GLU A 58 3.87 -4.02 10.76
CA GLU A 58 3.96 -5.27 9.96
C GLU A 58 2.85 -6.28 10.30
N LYS A 59 2.20 -6.14 11.46
CA LYS A 59 1.11 -7.02 11.91
C LYS A 59 -0.27 -6.40 11.77
N ALA A 60 -0.34 -5.10 11.44
CA ALA A 60 -1.61 -4.42 11.26
C ALA A 60 -2.32 -4.94 9.99
N SER A 61 -3.65 -5.03 10.06
CA SER A 61 -4.46 -5.40 8.90
C SER A 61 -4.46 -4.26 7.87
N PHE A 62 -4.72 -4.61 6.61
CA PHE A 62 -4.87 -3.61 5.55
C PHE A 62 -5.96 -2.59 5.90
N ASP A 63 -7.07 -3.04 6.45
CA ASP A 63 -8.18 -2.18 6.86
C ASP A 63 -7.74 -1.15 7.92
N ASN A 64 -7.05 -1.62 8.95
CA ASN A 64 -6.51 -0.75 9.98
C ASN A 64 -5.50 0.26 9.43
N LEU A 65 -4.61 -0.17 8.54
CA LEU A 65 -3.61 0.71 7.92
C LEU A 65 -4.27 1.77 7.03
N LYS A 66 -5.29 1.40 6.27
CA LYS A 66 -6.05 2.32 5.42
C LYS A 66 -6.71 3.41 6.26
N ASP A 67 -7.45 3.03 7.29
CA ASP A 67 -8.15 3.98 8.17
C ASP A 67 -7.17 4.84 8.96
N PHE A 68 -6.11 4.24 9.47
CA PHE A 68 -5.05 4.94 10.21
C PHE A 68 -4.32 5.99 9.36
N SER A 69 -4.26 5.78 8.04
CA SER A 69 -3.60 6.70 7.11
C SER A 69 -4.41 7.96 6.80
N SER A 70 -5.70 7.98 7.16
CA SER A 70 -6.52 9.20 7.07
C SER A 70 -5.98 10.28 8.01
N GLY A 71 -5.76 11.48 7.48
CA GLY A 71 -5.09 12.57 8.18
C GLY A 71 -3.56 12.50 8.15
N LYS A 72 -2.97 11.52 7.46
CA LYS A 72 -1.52 11.33 7.29
C LYS A 72 -1.09 11.29 5.83
N LEU A 73 -1.50 10.27 5.09
CA LEU A 73 -1.21 10.11 3.66
C LEU A 73 -2.29 10.73 2.77
N TRP A 74 -3.49 10.86 3.27
CA TRP A 74 -4.63 11.55 2.65
C TRP A 74 -5.46 12.24 3.72
N ASP A 75 -6.29 13.19 3.30
CA ASP A 75 -7.00 14.07 4.24
C ASP A 75 -7.99 13.32 5.13
N ASP A 76 -8.90 12.56 4.51
CA ASP A 76 -9.94 11.83 5.23
C ASP A 76 -10.51 10.67 4.41
N VAL A 77 -11.52 10.00 4.95
CA VAL A 77 -12.21 8.87 4.29
C VAL A 77 -12.98 9.25 3.02
N ASN A 78 -13.17 10.54 2.74
CA ASN A 78 -13.81 11.04 1.51
C ASN A 78 -12.78 11.38 0.43
N SER A 79 -11.49 11.27 0.71
CA SER A 79 -10.43 11.56 -0.25
C SER A 79 -10.42 10.54 -1.41
N PRO A 80 -10.08 10.97 -2.64
CA PRO A 80 -9.93 10.05 -3.77
C PRO A 80 -8.91 8.94 -3.51
N GLU A 81 -7.84 9.24 -2.79
CA GLU A 81 -6.79 8.28 -2.40
C GLU A 81 -7.34 7.17 -1.50
N TYR A 82 -8.15 7.54 -0.50
CA TYR A 82 -8.83 6.56 0.34
C TYR A 82 -9.74 5.66 -0.48
N ALA A 83 -10.55 6.24 -1.36
CA ALA A 83 -11.47 5.49 -2.22
C ALA A 83 -10.74 4.50 -3.12
N TRP A 84 -9.59 4.89 -3.66
CA TRP A 84 -8.79 3.99 -4.50
C TRP A 84 -8.22 2.83 -3.67
N VAL A 85 -7.61 3.11 -2.51
CA VAL A 85 -7.06 2.08 -1.61
C VAL A 85 -8.16 1.13 -1.14
N ASP A 86 -9.33 1.65 -0.80
CA ASP A 86 -10.49 0.85 -0.42
C ASP A 86 -10.93 -0.09 -1.56
N SER A 87 -10.98 0.41 -2.78
CA SER A 87 -11.27 -0.40 -3.98
C SER A 87 -10.23 -1.50 -4.19
N VAL A 88 -8.95 -1.19 -4.05
CA VAL A 88 -7.85 -2.18 -4.16
C VAL A 88 -8.01 -3.26 -3.11
N GLN A 89 -8.28 -2.89 -1.86
CA GLN A 89 -8.50 -3.84 -0.76
C GLN A 89 -9.71 -4.73 -1.03
N HIS A 90 -10.82 -4.16 -1.46
CA HIS A 90 -12.04 -4.90 -1.76
C HIS A 90 -11.81 -5.96 -2.85
N LYS A 91 -11.15 -5.58 -3.94
CA LYS A 91 -10.85 -6.49 -5.06
C LYS A 91 -9.80 -7.56 -4.68
N ARG A 92 -8.80 -7.21 -3.85
CA ARG A 92 -7.84 -8.17 -3.29
C ARG A 92 -8.55 -9.29 -2.53
N ASN A 93 -9.57 -8.98 -1.75
CA ASN A 93 -10.27 -9.94 -0.92
C ASN A 93 -11.07 -10.98 -1.71
N ALA A 94 -11.21 -10.82 -3.02
CA ALA A 94 -11.84 -11.81 -3.89
C ALA A 94 -11.15 -13.19 -3.86
N ILE A 95 -9.83 -13.23 -3.58
CA ILE A 95 -9.09 -14.51 -3.48
C ILE A 95 -9.58 -15.38 -2.31
N HIS A 96 -10.13 -14.76 -1.26
CA HIS A 96 -10.63 -15.46 -0.08
C HIS A 96 -12.14 -15.66 -0.10
N SER A 97 -12.80 -15.26 -1.18
CA SER A 97 -14.26 -15.29 -1.28
C SER A 97 -14.70 -16.36 -2.24
N PHE A 98 -15.49 -17.31 -1.75
CA PHE A 98 -16.23 -18.24 -2.59
C PHE A 98 -17.47 -17.61 -3.23
N ARG A 99 -17.78 -16.37 -2.89
CA ARG A 99 -18.85 -15.58 -3.49
C ARG A 99 -18.29 -14.68 -4.57
N TYR A 100 -19.08 -14.44 -5.61
CA TYR A 100 -18.74 -13.47 -6.65
C TYR A 100 -18.45 -12.11 -6.02
N ARG A 101 -17.29 -11.54 -6.37
CA ARG A 101 -16.96 -10.15 -6.11
C ARG A 101 -16.63 -9.48 -7.43
N ASP A 102 -16.99 -8.21 -7.54
CA ASP A 102 -16.56 -7.41 -8.66
C ASP A 102 -15.05 -7.16 -8.54
N ILE A 103 -14.30 -7.79 -9.43
CA ILE A 103 -12.84 -7.62 -9.56
C ILE A 103 -12.46 -6.67 -10.71
N GLY A 104 -13.46 -6.13 -11.40
CA GLY A 104 -13.28 -5.29 -12.56
C GLY A 104 -12.86 -6.04 -13.81
N THR A 105 -12.44 -5.30 -14.79
CA THR A 105 -11.94 -5.78 -16.08
C THR A 105 -10.41 -5.75 -16.11
N PRO A 106 -9.74 -6.44 -17.07
CA PRO A 106 -8.30 -6.27 -17.28
C PRO A 106 -7.88 -4.83 -17.56
N GLN A 107 -8.71 -4.04 -18.25
CA GLN A 107 -8.41 -2.62 -18.49
C GLN A 107 -8.46 -1.82 -17.20
N GLU A 108 -9.46 -2.03 -16.35
CA GLU A 108 -9.53 -1.40 -15.02
C GLU A 108 -8.35 -1.79 -14.14
N PHE A 109 -7.86 -3.04 -14.24
CA PHE A 109 -6.65 -3.47 -13.56
C PHE A 109 -5.41 -2.71 -14.05
N LEU A 110 -5.25 -2.51 -15.35
CA LEU A 110 -4.15 -1.71 -15.91
C LEU A 110 -4.22 -0.25 -15.45
N ASP A 111 -5.42 0.32 -15.40
CA ASP A 111 -5.64 1.68 -14.89
C ASP A 111 -5.25 1.78 -13.41
N ASP A 112 -5.55 0.76 -12.62
CA ASP A 112 -5.10 0.68 -11.22
C ASP A 112 -3.59 0.51 -11.08
N ILE A 113 -2.92 -0.18 -12.01
CA ILE A 113 -1.45 -0.23 -12.06
C ILE A 113 -0.86 1.16 -12.34
N ASP A 114 -1.43 1.90 -13.29
CA ASP A 114 -1.00 3.28 -13.54
C ASP A 114 -1.20 4.16 -12.28
N HIS A 115 -2.32 3.98 -11.59
CA HIS A 115 -2.61 4.71 -10.34
C HIS A 115 -1.68 4.31 -9.19
N LEU A 116 -1.15 3.08 -9.21
CA LEU A 116 -0.17 2.62 -8.21
C LEU A 116 1.08 3.50 -8.19
N TYR A 117 1.53 3.98 -9.34
CA TYR A 117 2.66 4.90 -9.42
C TYR A 117 2.36 6.22 -8.71
N ASP A 118 1.18 6.78 -8.93
CA ASP A 118 0.74 8.00 -8.24
C ASP A 118 0.65 7.79 -6.72
N PHE A 119 0.15 6.64 -6.30
CA PHE A 119 0.09 6.24 -4.89
C PHE A 119 1.50 6.12 -4.28
N ALA A 120 2.42 5.46 -4.96
CA ALA A 120 3.80 5.32 -4.50
C ALA A 120 4.50 6.68 -4.41
N ASP A 121 4.31 7.55 -5.39
CA ASP A 121 4.84 8.91 -5.38
C ASP A 121 4.27 9.73 -4.21
N ASN A 122 2.98 9.59 -3.93
CA ASN A 122 2.36 10.24 -2.77
C ASN A 122 2.99 9.76 -1.46
N VAL A 123 3.18 8.46 -1.28
CA VAL A 123 3.84 7.92 -0.08
C VAL A 123 5.27 8.43 0.03
N LEU A 124 6.03 8.39 -1.07
CA LEU A 124 7.43 8.85 -1.10
C LEU A 124 7.55 10.35 -0.82
N SER A 125 6.57 11.15 -1.21
CA SER A 125 6.57 12.60 -0.95
C SER A 125 6.52 12.95 0.54
N HIS A 126 6.08 12.03 1.37
CA HIS A 126 6.03 12.20 2.83
C HIS A 126 7.34 11.80 3.52
N PHE A 127 8.29 11.21 2.79
CA PHE A 127 9.61 10.93 3.34
C PHE A 127 10.48 12.19 3.34
N PRO A 128 11.38 12.33 4.33
CA PRO A 128 12.34 13.43 4.34
C PRO A 128 13.23 13.38 3.08
N PRO A 129 13.70 14.54 2.58
CA PRO A 129 14.67 14.58 1.50
C PRO A 129 15.92 13.77 1.82
N ILE A 130 16.50 13.09 0.82
CA ILE A 130 17.72 12.27 0.99
C ILE A 130 18.87 13.14 1.51
N GLU A 131 18.91 14.41 1.13
CA GLU A 131 19.91 15.39 1.57
C GLU A 131 19.98 15.50 3.09
N ASP A 132 18.85 15.42 3.79
CA ASP A 132 18.80 15.51 5.25
C ASP A 132 19.52 14.33 5.92
N TYR A 133 19.57 13.17 5.26
CA TYR A 133 20.31 12.00 5.74
C TYR A 133 21.81 12.10 5.43
N ILE A 134 22.18 12.71 4.32
CA ILE A 134 23.58 12.87 3.93
C ILE A 134 24.30 13.83 4.88
N GLU A 135 23.64 14.88 5.33
CA GLU A 135 24.19 15.84 6.30
C GLU A 135 24.36 15.24 7.70
N ALA A 136 23.59 14.22 8.04
CA ALA A 136 23.69 13.53 9.33
C ALA A 136 24.95 12.65 9.47
N TYR A 137 25.64 12.35 8.36
CA TYR A 137 26.85 11.54 8.36
C TYR A 137 28.06 12.38 7.95
N PRO A 138 29.16 12.35 8.73
CA PRO A 138 30.39 13.05 8.36
C PRO A 138 30.90 12.62 6.98
N ALA A 139 31.47 13.55 6.23
CA ALA A 139 32.13 13.24 4.96
C ALA A 139 33.18 12.14 5.18
N GLY A 140 33.06 11.01 4.48
CA GLY A 140 33.92 9.84 4.60
C GLY A 140 33.32 8.66 5.35
N TYR A 141 32.10 8.80 5.88
CA TYR A 141 31.40 7.63 6.42
C TYR A 141 30.82 6.82 5.26
N VAL A 142 31.51 5.74 4.91
CA VAL A 142 31.00 4.77 3.94
C VAL A 142 30.21 3.72 4.73
N MET A 143 28.88 3.74 4.58
CA MET A 143 28.09 2.58 4.99
C MET A 143 28.55 1.38 4.17
N ASN A 144 29.25 0.45 4.84
CA ASN A 144 29.62 -0.79 4.18
C ASN A 144 28.37 -1.67 4.09
N PRO A 145 27.86 -1.96 2.86
CA PRO A 145 26.64 -2.75 2.69
C PRO A 145 26.78 -4.22 3.11
N TYR A 146 27.98 -4.64 3.56
CA TYR A 146 28.29 -6.03 3.93
C TYR A 146 28.58 -6.19 5.42
N PHE A 147 28.25 -5.23 6.25
CA PHE A 147 28.44 -5.37 7.67
C PHE A 147 27.20 -5.41 8.47
N ASP A 148 27.12 -6.54 9.02
CA ASP A 148 26.85 -7.01 10.37
C ASP A 148 25.51 -6.65 10.94
#